data_7e5e658139a037bee03844f37c2d7d17
#
_entry.id   7e5e658139a037bee03844f37c2d7d17
#
_cell.length_a   1.000
_cell.length_b   1.000
_cell.length_c   1.000
_cell.angle_alpha   90.00
_cell.angle_beta   90.00
_cell.angle_gamma   90.00
#
_symmetry.space_group_name_H-M   'P 1'
#
loop_
_entity.id
_entity.type
_entity.pdbx_description
1 polymer ?
#
loop_
_entity_poly.entity_id
_entity_poly.type
_entity_poly.pdbx_seq_one_letter_code
_entity_poly.pdbx_strand_id
1 'polypeptide(L)'
;LLENAIARFYVNGDVPQPLGSRHPAITPFQFFLASDGYIVIAAGNDSLWQKLCGALGREDLAADSRFFDNALRTKNHAQLEPLLQSAFSERSVAEWCDTLGAAGIPSSPIHSVADVCADEQVAARQMIVDLMHPIAGQQTMPNSPFKFSQTPVRLRDPAPTLGQHTEDVLTSLLGLSADEIAGLLAEGVI
;
A
#
# COMPACT_ATOMS: atom_id res chain seq x y z
N LEU A 1 12.14 -5.40 -0.83
CA LEU A 1 11.56 -4.97 0.45
C LEU A 1 12.59 -4.46 1.45
N LEU A 2 13.83 -4.99 1.46
CA LEU A 2 14.89 -4.60 2.41
C LEU A 2 16.06 -3.87 1.77
N GLU A 3 15.92 -3.38 0.54
CA GLU A 3 17.05 -2.84 -0.23
C GLU A 3 17.83 -1.75 0.50
N ASN A 4 17.15 -0.73 1.03
CA ASN A 4 17.78 0.35 1.77
C ASN A 4 18.34 -0.11 3.12
N ALA A 5 17.70 -1.05 3.79
CA ALA A 5 18.16 -1.61 5.05
C ALA A 5 19.44 -2.41 4.87
N ILE A 6 19.49 -3.26 3.84
CA ILE A 6 20.68 -4.06 3.49
C ILE A 6 21.84 -3.14 3.07
N ALA A 7 21.58 -2.17 2.18
CA ALA A 7 22.61 -1.23 1.73
C ALA A 7 23.21 -0.44 2.91
N ARG A 8 22.37 0.07 3.81
CA ARG A 8 22.83 0.79 5.02
C ARG A 8 23.68 -0.09 5.93
N PHE A 9 23.26 -1.33 6.17
CA PHE A 9 24.03 -2.26 6.99
C PHE A 9 25.44 -2.50 6.42
N TYR A 10 25.56 -2.71 5.11
CA TYR A 10 26.87 -2.94 4.48
C TYR A 10 27.73 -1.67 4.39
N VAL A 11 27.13 -0.48 4.37
CA VAL A 11 27.88 0.79 4.28
C VAL A 11 28.42 1.22 5.64
N ASN A 12 27.61 1.15 6.70
CA ASN A 12 27.96 1.71 8.00
C ASN A 12 27.88 0.73 9.18
N GLY A 13 27.48 -0.53 8.93
CA GLY A 13 27.39 -1.56 9.97
C GLY A 13 26.16 -1.45 10.89
N ASP A 14 25.28 -0.46 10.65
CA ASP A 14 24.10 -0.25 11.50
C ASP A 14 23.03 -1.33 11.26
N VAL A 15 22.60 -1.98 12.32
CA VAL A 15 21.45 -2.89 12.27
C VAL A 15 20.16 -2.07 12.36
N PRO A 16 19.36 -2.02 11.28
CA PRO A 16 18.13 -1.23 11.27
C PRO A 16 17.15 -1.72 12.34
N GLN A 17 16.56 -0.78 13.07
CA GLN A 17 15.54 -1.05 14.08
C GLN A 17 14.16 -0.62 13.56
N PRO A 18 13.06 -1.18 14.11
CA PRO A 18 11.72 -0.69 13.81
C PRO A 18 11.56 0.78 14.18
N LEU A 19 11.05 1.58 13.24
CA LEU A 19 10.90 3.03 13.39
C LEU A 19 9.43 3.48 13.30
N GLY A 20 8.48 2.58 13.42
CA GLY A 20 7.06 2.88 13.18
C GLY A 20 6.84 3.22 11.71
N SER A 21 6.12 4.31 11.44
CA SER A 21 5.81 4.76 10.07
C SER A 21 6.88 5.65 9.45
N ARG A 22 7.88 6.10 10.22
CA ARG A 22 8.84 7.09 9.72
C ARG A 22 9.88 6.50 8.79
N HIS A 23 10.24 7.26 7.77
CA HIS A 23 11.38 6.94 6.90
C HIS A 23 12.71 7.11 7.67
N PRO A 24 13.67 6.18 7.52
CA PRO A 24 14.90 6.20 8.31
C PRO A 24 15.87 7.36 7.99
N ALA A 25 15.77 7.97 6.81
CA ALA A 25 16.73 8.98 6.33
C ALA A 25 16.08 10.25 5.80
N ILE A 26 14.76 10.35 5.78
CA ILE A 26 14.01 11.49 5.21
C ILE A 26 13.00 11.97 6.26
N THR A 27 13.02 13.26 6.60
CA THR A 27 12.15 13.84 7.62
C THR A 27 11.63 15.23 7.21
N PRO A 28 10.28 15.45 7.26
CA PRO A 28 9.26 14.48 7.61
C PRO A 28 8.85 13.58 6.44
N PHE A 29 8.84 12.29 6.67
CA PHE A 29 8.22 11.30 5.80
C PHE A 29 7.64 10.19 6.68
N GLN A 30 6.38 10.36 7.08
CA GLN A 30 5.63 9.47 7.96
C GLN A 30 4.14 9.84 7.94
N PHE A 31 3.32 9.13 8.70
CA PHE A 31 1.96 9.57 8.96
C PHE A 31 1.85 10.36 10.27
N PHE A 32 0.86 11.25 10.32
CA PHE A 32 0.45 12.02 11.49
C PHE A 32 -1.05 11.83 11.73
N LEU A 33 -1.48 11.93 12.99
CA LEU A 33 -2.89 11.91 13.35
C LEU A 33 -3.47 13.33 13.15
N ALA A 34 -4.42 13.45 12.24
CA ALA A 34 -5.28 14.62 12.09
C ALA A 34 -6.47 14.53 13.04
N SER A 35 -7.41 15.48 13.01
CA SER A 35 -8.55 15.50 13.94
C SER A 35 -9.51 14.31 13.77
N ASP A 36 -9.54 13.68 12.60
CA ASP A 36 -10.49 12.64 12.20
C ASP A 36 -9.87 11.36 11.63
N GLY A 37 -8.55 11.29 11.50
CA GLY A 37 -7.87 10.14 10.90
C GLY A 37 -6.37 10.37 10.71
N TYR A 38 -5.73 9.47 9.96
CA TYR A 38 -4.30 9.58 9.66
C TYR A 38 -4.05 10.15 8.27
N ILE A 39 -3.05 11.03 8.17
CA ILE A 39 -2.54 11.56 6.91
C ILE A 39 -1.05 11.20 6.75
N VAL A 40 -0.66 10.74 5.57
CA VAL A 40 0.75 10.51 5.20
C VAL A 40 1.32 11.79 4.60
N ILE A 41 2.51 12.17 5.05
CA ILE A 41 3.24 13.34 4.55
C ILE A 41 4.62 12.90 4.04
N ALA A 42 5.01 13.42 2.88
CA ALA A 42 6.33 13.18 2.29
C ALA A 42 6.99 14.50 1.85
N ALA A 43 7.50 15.26 2.81
CA ALA A 43 8.26 16.49 2.56
C ALA A 43 9.77 16.18 2.49
N GLY A 44 10.16 15.44 1.44
CA GLY A 44 11.45 14.76 1.33
C GLY A 44 12.68 15.62 1.06
N ASN A 45 12.54 16.93 0.87
CA ASN A 45 13.66 17.85 0.66
C ASN A 45 13.43 19.20 1.35
N ASP A 46 14.46 20.04 1.40
CA ASP A 46 14.40 21.30 2.14
C ASP A 46 13.42 22.30 1.54
N SER A 47 13.21 22.28 0.22
CA SER A 47 12.19 23.13 -0.42
C SER A 47 10.77 22.71 -0.01
N LEU A 48 10.47 21.41 0.05
CA LEU A 48 9.19 20.91 0.54
C LEU A 48 9.02 21.14 2.04
N TRP A 49 10.11 21.12 2.82
CA TRP A 49 10.09 21.47 4.22
C TRP A 49 9.65 22.92 4.45
N GLN A 50 10.23 23.87 3.69
CA GLN A 50 9.85 25.29 3.78
C GLN A 50 8.36 25.47 3.44
N LYS A 51 7.89 24.83 2.38
CA LYS A 51 6.47 24.87 1.99
C LYS A 51 5.57 24.26 3.07
N LEU A 52 5.99 23.14 3.67
CA LEU A 52 5.25 22.49 4.75
C LEU A 52 5.10 23.43 5.95
N CYS A 53 6.16 24.05 6.39
CA CYS A 53 6.12 25.01 7.50
C CYS A 53 5.15 26.17 7.20
N GLY A 54 5.18 26.72 5.97
CA GLY A 54 4.23 27.75 5.55
C GLY A 54 2.78 27.24 5.54
N ALA A 55 2.53 26.04 5.01
CA ALA A 55 1.19 25.44 4.98
C ALA A 55 0.63 25.13 6.39
N LEU A 56 1.51 24.83 7.35
CA LEU A 56 1.16 24.61 8.75
C LEU A 56 1.03 25.90 9.56
N GLY A 57 1.44 27.08 9.01
CA GLY A 57 1.56 28.32 9.78
C GLY A 57 2.66 28.25 10.85
N ARG A 58 3.72 27.49 10.60
CA ARG A 58 4.81 27.22 11.52
C ARG A 58 6.16 27.65 10.94
N GLU A 59 6.23 28.92 10.50
CA GLU A 59 7.45 29.54 9.99
C GLU A 59 8.59 29.54 11.05
N ASP A 60 8.23 29.46 12.31
CA ASP A 60 9.17 29.28 13.42
C ASP A 60 10.01 28.01 13.26
N LEU A 61 9.42 26.91 12.79
CA LEU A 61 10.12 25.63 12.55
C LEU A 61 11.04 25.71 11.33
N ALA A 62 10.67 26.50 10.32
CA ALA A 62 11.51 26.72 9.14
C ALA A 62 12.78 27.51 9.47
N ALA A 63 12.71 28.43 10.45
CA ALA A 63 13.82 29.25 10.92
C ALA A 63 14.65 28.59 12.00
N ASP A 64 14.21 27.48 12.57
CA ASP A 64 14.90 26.80 13.67
C ASP A 64 16.13 26.03 13.15
N SER A 65 17.29 26.38 13.68
CA SER A 65 18.58 25.78 13.28
C SER A 65 18.64 24.26 13.49
N ARG A 66 17.81 23.72 14.39
CA ARG A 66 17.71 22.26 14.62
C ARG A 66 17.07 21.51 13.46
N PHE A 67 16.30 22.22 12.60
CA PHE A 67 15.49 21.65 11.51
C PHE A 67 15.86 22.19 10.13
N PHE A 68 16.96 22.90 10.03
CA PHE A 68 17.37 23.65 8.83
C PHE A 68 17.51 22.76 7.59
N ASP A 69 18.12 21.61 7.72
CA ASP A 69 18.28 20.63 6.64
C ASP A 69 17.73 19.25 7.03
N ASN A 70 17.64 18.36 6.03
CA ASN A 70 17.11 17.01 6.25
C ASN A 70 17.92 16.21 7.28
N ALA A 71 19.25 16.35 7.32
CA ALA A 71 20.11 15.61 8.26
C ALA A 71 19.81 16.04 9.71
N LEU A 72 19.68 17.36 9.93
CA LEU A 72 19.33 17.91 11.23
C LEU A 72 17.91 17.54 11.65
N ARG A 73 16.93 17.59 10.74
CA ARG A 73 15.56 17.12 11.02
C ARG A 73 15.53 15.65 11.40
N THR A 74 16.24 14.80 10.67
CA THR A 74 16.32 13.37 10.97
C THR A 74 17.00 13.10 12.31
N LYS A 75 18.08 13.80 12.61
CA LYS A 75 18.78 13.72 13.89
C LYS A 75 17.91 14.16 15.06
N ASN A 76 17.18 15.26 14.88
CA ASN A 76 16.34 15.88 15.92
C ASN A 76 14.86 15.45 15.81
N HIS A 77 14.56 14.32 15.16
CA HIS A 77 13.20 13.84 14.92
C HIS A 77 12.35 13.81 16.19
N ALA A 78 12.87 13.30 17.29
CA ALA A 78 12.13 13.21 18.55
C ALA A 78 11.66 14.57 19.10
N GLN A 79 12.34 15.68 18.71
CA GLN A 79 11.92 17.03 19.06
C GLN A 79 10.95 17.62 18.03
N LEU A 80 11.12 17.25 16.77
CA LEU A 80 10.29 17.75 15.66
C LEU A 80 8.92 17.11 15.60
N GLU A 81 8.85 15.79 15.77
CA GLU A 81 7.62 15.02 15.64
C GLU A 81 6.46 15.54 16.49
N PRO A 82 6.60 15.83 17.80
CA PRO A 82 5.52 16.38 18.61
C PRO A 82 5.01 17.74 18.13
N LEU A 83 5.89 18.57 17.58
CA LEU A 83 5.56 19.90 17.06
C LEU A 83 4.71 19.79 15.78
N LEU A 84 5.06 18.87 14.90
CA LEU A 84 4.28 18.57 13.70
C LEU A 84 2.97 17.88 14.05
N GLN A 85 2.99 16.91 14.95
CA GLN A 85 1.79 16.21 15.41
C GLN A 85 0.77 17.18 15.99
N SER A 86 1.20 18.13 16.81
CA SER A 86 0.33 19.19 17.35
C SER A 86 -0.35 19.99 16.24
N ALA A 87 0.41 20.41 15.23
CA ALA A 87 -0.15 21.17 14.10
C ALA A 87 -1.14 20.33 13.28
N PHE A 88 -0.79 19.06 12.97
CA PHE A 88 -1.68 18.21 12.18
C PHE A 88 -3.00 17.87 12.88
N SER A 89 -3.03 17.82 14.20
CA SER A 89 -4.26 17.52 14.95
C SER A 89 -5.34 18.62 14.89
N GLU A 90 -5.01 19.80 14.37
CA GLU A 90 -5.91 20.97 14.35
C GLU A 90 -6.98 20.92 13.26
N ARG A 91 -6.79 20.13 12.19
CA ARG A 91 -7.70 20.04 11.04
C ARG A 91 -7.97 18.57 10.66
N SER A 92 -8.98 18.37 9.83
CA SER A 92 -9.32 17.08 9.25
C SER A 92 -8.31 16.64 8.17
N VAL A 93 -8.30 15.34 7.88
CA VAL A 93 -7.49 14.76 6.80
C VAL A 93 -7.80 15.41 5.46
N ALA A 94 -9.09 15.65 5.15
CA ALA A 94 -9.50 16.27 3.90
C ALA A 94 -8.97 17.70 3.76
N GLU A 95 -9.13 18.54 4.81
CA GLU A 95 -8.62 19.93 4.82
C GLU A 95 -7.09 19.97 4.66
N TRP A 96 -6.38 19.04 5.29
CA TRP A 96 -4.93 18.93 5.12
C TRP A 96 -4.54 18.48 3.71
N CYS A 97 -5.23 17.49 3.13
CA CYS A 97 -4.97 17.07 1.75
C CYS A 97 -5.13 18.22 0.75
N ASP A 98 -6.19 19.03 0.91
CA ASP A 98 -6.42 20.21 0.06
C ASP A 98 -5.32 21.26 0.26
N THR A 99 -5.00 21.60 1.51
CA THR A 99 -3.99 22.62 1.84
C THR A 99 -2.60 22.20 1.34
N LEU A 100 -2.20 20.97 1.60
CA LEU A 100 -0.89 20.46 1.22
C LEU A 100 -0.79 20.22 -0.29
N GLY A 101 -1.87 19.74 -0.90
CA GLY A 101 -1.96 19.58 -2.36
C GLY A 101 -1.80 20.90 -3.09
N ALA A 102 -2.46 21.97 -2.63
CA ALA A 102 -2.31 23.32 -3.18
C ALA A 102 -0.88 23.88 -3.02
N ALA A 103 -0.17 23.48 -1.96
CA ALA A 103 1.24 23.83 -1.77
C ALA A 103 2.21 22.91 -2.55
N GLY A 104 1.72 21.89 -3.23
CA GLY A 104 2.51 20.91 -3.97
C GLY A 104 3.32 19.97 -3.05
N ILE A 105 2.79 19.67 -1.88
CA ILE A 105 3.39 18.74 -0.93
C ILE A 105 2.71 17.37 -1.07
N PRO A 106 3.46 16.30 -1.36
CA PRO A 106 2.90 14.96 -1.43
C PRO A 106 2.28 14.54 -0.10
N SER A 107 0.99 14.28 -0.12
CA SER A 107 0.21 13.83 1.02
C SER A 107 -0.94 12.93 0.57
N SER A 108 -1.41 12.07 1.47
CA SER A 108 -2.51 11.15 1.20
C SER A 108 -3.18 10.72 2.50
N PRO A 109 -4.50 10.50 2.51
CA PRO A 109 -5.16 9.82 3.62
C PRO A 109 -4.67 8.38 3.75
N ILE A 110 -4.83 7.78 4.93
CA ILE A 110 -4.74 6.33 5.09
C ILE A 110 -6.15 5.77 4.93
N HIS A 111 -6.34 5.03 3.84
CA HIS A 111 -7.62 4.43 3.49
C HIS A 111 -7.88 3.14 4.26
N SER A 112 -9.11 2.95 4.68
CA SER A 112 -9.64 1.64 5.07
C SER A 112 -9.86 0.76 3.85
N VAL A 113 -10.11 -0.54 4.05
CA VAL A 113 -10.46 -1.45 2.94
C VAL A 113 -11.76 -1.01 2.25
N ALA A 114 -12.71 -0.45 3.01
CA ALA A 114 -13.96 0.07 2.44
C ALA A 114 -13.70 1.28 1.53
N ASP A 115 -12.82 2.20 1.94
CA ASP A 115 -12.44 3.37 1.14
C ASP A 115 -11.74 2.93 -0.16
N VAL A 116 -10.82 1.95 -0.07
CA VAL A 116 -10.15 1.37 -1.26
C VAL A 116 -11.16 0.75 -2.22
N CYS A 117 -12.17 0.04 -1.69
CA CYS A 117 -13.22 -0.57 -2.53
C CYS A 117 -14.11 0.48 -3.22
N ALA A 118 -14.24 1.67 -2.66
CA ALA A 118 -15.02 2.78 -3.21
C ALA A 118 -14.17 3.77 -4.05
N ASP A 119 -12.86 3.58 -4.13
CA ASP A 119 -11.94 4.50 -4.79
C ASP A 119 -12.09 4.47 -6.31
N GLU A 120 -12.25 5.65 -6.92
CA GLU A 120 -12.44 5.81 -8.37
C GLU A 120 -11.24 5.31 -9.19
N GLN A 121 -10.00 5.47 -8.68
CA GLN A 121 -8.80 4.99 -9.37
C GLN A 121 -8.70 3.47 -9.31
N VAL A 122 -9.08 2.86 -8.20
CA VAL A 122 -9.17 1.40 -8.04
C VAL A 122 -10.19 0.83 -9.03
N ALA A 123 -11.36 1.47 -9.16
CA ALA A 123 -12.39 1.11 -10.14
C ALA A 123 -11.90 1.31 -11.59
N ALA A 124 -11.34 2.48 -11.93
CA ALA A 124 -10.81 2.78 -13.26
C ALA A 124 -9.69 1.82 -13.69
N ARG A 125 -8.88 1.36 -12.74
CA ARG A 125 -7.83 0.36 -12.95
C ARG A 125 -8.34 -1.08 -12.94
N GLN A 126 -9.63 -1.29 -12.71
CA GLN A 126 -10.23 -2.64 -12.61
C GLN A 126 -9.45 -3.52 -11.62
N MET A 127 -9.13 -2.96 -10.44
CA MET A 127 -8.35 -3.66 -9.42
C MET A 127 -9.21 -4.59 -8.57
N ILE A 128 -10.54 -4.50 -8.71
CA ILE A 128 -11.54 -5.35 -8.08
C ILE A 128 -12.44 -5.87 -9.19
N VAL A 129 -12.74 -7.16 -9.19
CA VAL A 129 -13.57 -7.83 -10.19
C VAL A 129 -14.54 -8.80 -9.55
N ASP A 130 -15.64 -9.05 -10.27
CA ASP A 130 -16.63 -10.04 -9.89
C ASP A 130 -16.46 -11.30 -10.74
N LEU A 131 -16.48 -12.45 -10.09
CA LEU A 131 -16.50 -13.77 -10.70
C LEU A 131 -17.73 -14.54 -10.21
N MET A 132 -18.33 -15.32 -11.09
CA MET A 132 -19.50 -16.14 -10.77
C MET A 132 -19.04 -17.55 -10.38
N HIS A 133 -19.11 -17.88 -9.11
CA HIS A 133 -18.84 -19.23 -8.61
C HIS A 133 -20.09 -20.12 -8.75
N PRO A 134 -19.98 -21.37 -9.24
CA PRO A 134 -21.14 -22.21 -9.53
C PRO A 134 -22.01 -22.54 -8.32
N ILE A 135 -21.43 -22.55 -7.12
CA ILE A 135 -22.14 -22.87 -5.86
C ILE A 135 -22.34 -21.58 -5.02
N ALA A 136 -21.29 -20.77 -4.84
CA ALA A 136 -21.31 -19.61 -3.94
C ALA A 136 -21.91 -18.34 -4.60
N GLY A 137 -22.23 -18.35 -5.88
CA GLY A 137 -22.72 -17.18 -6.58
C GLY A 137 -21.64 -16.15 -6.88
N GLN A 138 -22.02 -14.88 -6.97
CA GLN A 138 -21.08 -13.79 -7.26
C GLN A 138 -20.06 -13.61 -6.11
N GLN A 139 -18.79 -13.58 -6.47
CA GLN A 139 -17.67 -13.33 -5.58
C GLN A 139 -16.86 -12.13 -6.07
N THR A 140 -16.72 -11.12 -5.25
CA THR A 140 -15.90 -9.94 -5.51
C THR A 140 -14.50 -10.17 -4.95
N MET A 141 -13.47 -9.97 -5.77
CA MET A 141 -12.09 -10.25 -5.37
C MET A 141 -11.07 -9.30 -6.01
N PRO A 142 -9.86 -9.19 -5.42
CA PRO A 142 -8.78 -8.42 -6.03
C PRO A 142 -8.37 -8.98 -7.39
N ASN A 143 -8.15 -8.08 -8.35
CA ASN A 143 -7.60 -8.41 -9.66
C ASN A 143 -6.07 -8.25 -9.67
N SER A 144 -5.43 -8.74 -10.73
CA SER A 144 -4.00 -8.57 -10.95
C SER A 144 -3.64 -7.09 -11.17
N PRO A 145 -2.60 -6.57 -10.49
CA PRO A 145 -2.07 -5.24 -10.73
C PRO A 145 -1.31 -5.13 -12.06
N PHE A 146 -0.91 -6.24 -12.67
CA PHE A 146 -0.21 -6.26 -13.94
C PHE A 146 -1.19 -5.96 -15.08
N LYS A 147 -0.85 -4.95 -15.89
CA LYS A 147 -1.67 -4.51 -17.04
C LYS A 147 -0.78 -4.47 -18.29
N PHE A 148 -0.75 -5.57 -19.03
CA PHE A 148 0.00 -5.66 -20.29
C PHE A 148 -0.89 -5.30 -21.48
N SER A 149 -0.38 -4.49 -22.41
CA SER A 149 -1.13 -4.01 -23.57
C SER A 149 -1.41 -5.12 -24.59
N GLN A 150 -0.48 -6.04 -24.79
CA GLN A 150 -0.60 -7.11 -25.79
C GLN A 150 -1.09 -8.44 -25.21
N THR A 151 -0.75 -8.72 -23.97
CA THR A 151 -1.13 -9.96 -23.25
C THR A 151 -1.83 -9.62 -21.94
N PRO A 152 -3.06 -9.09 -21.98
CA PRO A 152 -3.76 -8.67 -20.76
C PRO A 152 -3.99 -9.84 -19.82
N VAL A 153 -3.57 -9.64 -18.56
CA VAL A 153 -3.88 -10.60 -17.49
C VAL A 153 -5.37 -10.49 -17.15
N ARG A 154 -6.04 -11.64 -17.05
CA ARG A 154 -7.45 -11.74 -16.67
C ARG A 154 -7.62 -12.86 -15.65
N LEU A 155 -8.40 -12.61 -14.63
CA LEU A 155 -9.01 -13.68 -13.84
C LEU A 155 -10.14 -14.27 -14.67
N ARG A 156 -10.06 -15.56 -14.99
CA ARG A 156 -11.03 -16.22 -15.90
C ARG A 156 -12.08 -16.97 -15.11
N ASP A 157 -11.65 -17.69 -14.09
CA ASP A 157 -12.46 -18.66 -13.37
C ASP A 157 -12.38 -18.38 -11.86
N PRO A 158 -13.47 -18.64 -11.11
CA PRO A 158 -13.47 -18.62 -9.66
C PRO A 158 -12.64 -19.79 -9.11
N ALA A 159 -12.50 -19.86 -7.79
CA ALA A 159 -11.87 -20.99 -7.14
C ALA A 159 -12.62 -22.29 -7.49
N PRO A 160 -11.93 -23.39 -7.85
CA PRO A 160 -12.59 -24.64 -8.20
C PRO A 160 -13.22 -25.31 -6.97
N THR A 161 -14.29 -26.04 -7.18
CA THR A 161 -14.82 -26.96 -6.18
C THR A 161 -13.91 -28.20 -6.04
N LEU A 162 -14.02 -28.91 -4.93
CA LEU A 162 -13.25 -30.12 -4.71
C LEU A 162 -13.54 -31.12 -5.85
N GLY A 163 -12.47 -31.60 -6.50
CA GLY A 163 -12.55 -32.58 -7.60
C GLY A 163 -13.08 -32.02 -8.93
N GLN A 164 -13.36 -30.73 -9.06
CA GLN A 164 -13.98 -30.13 -10.27
C GLN A 164 -13.23 -30.46 -11.57
N HIS A 165 -11.91 -30.58 -11.51
CA HIS A 165 -11.05 -30.82 -12.68
C HIS A 165 -10.39 -32.21 -12.68
N THR A 166 -10.80 -33.11 -11.81
CA THR A 166 -10.16 -34.42 -11.68
C THR A 166 -10.22 -35.19 -13.00
N GLU A 167 -11.37 -35.32 -13.62
CA GLU A 167 -11.56 -36.01 -14.88
C GLU A 167 -10.77 -35.38 -16.01
N ASP A 168 -10.86 -34.04 -16.16
CA ASP A 168 -10.12 -33.28 -17.17
C ASP A 168 -8.60 -33.48 -17.05
N VAL A 169 -8.06 -33.44 -15.81
CA VAL A 169 -6.63 -33.63 -15.56
C VAL A 169 -6.20 -35.07 -15.87
N LEU A 170 -6.94 -36.05 -15.41
CA LEU A 170 -6.61 -37.46 -15.63
C LEU A 170 -6.67 -37.80 -17.13
N THR A 171 -7.65 -37.30 -17.85
CA THR A 171 -7.77 -37.50 -19.28
C THR A 171 -6.70 -36.72 -20.07
N SER A 172 -6.54 -35.43 -19.81
CA SER A 172 -5.73 -34.54 -20.67
C SER A 172 -4.22 -34.68 -20.40
N LEU A 173 -3.80 -34.92 -19.16
CA LEU A 173 -2.39 -34.99 -18.76
C LEU A 173 -1.87 -36.44 -18.67
N LEU A 174 -2.70 -37.38 -18.22
CA LEU A 174 -2.29 -38.80 -18.03
C LEU A 174 -2.83 -39.71 -19.14
N GLY A 175 -3.76 -39.23 -19.98
CA GLY A 175 -4.32 -40.00 -21.08
C GLY A 175 -5.22 -41.15 -20.63
N LEU A 176 -5.77 -41.13 -19.40
CA LEU A 176 -6.66 -42.15 -18.91
C LEU A 176 -7.98 -42.13 -19.65
N SER A 177 -8.49 -43.32 -19.95
CA SER A 177 -9.83 -43.53 -20.51
C SER A 177 -10.91 -43.34 -19.44
N ALA A 178 -12.14 -43.11 -19.89
CA ALA A 178 -13.30 -42.97 -19.00
C ALA A 178 -13.50 -44.25 -18.13
N ASP A 179 -13.23 -45.44 -18.69
CA ASP A 179 -13.34 -46.72 -17.96
C ASP A 179 -12.29 -46.83 -16.83
N GLU A 180 -11.07 -46.40 -17.09
CA GLU A 180 -9.98 -46.39 -16.06
C GLU A 180 -10.32 -45.37 -14.94
N ILE A 181 -10.82 -44.21 -15.28
CA ILE A 181 -11.28 -43.19 -14.30
C ILE A 181 -12.45 -43.74 -13.47
N ALA A 182 -13.42 -44.40 -14.10
CA ALA A 182 -14.53 -45.03 -13.39
C ALA A 182 -14.05 -46.17 -12.44
N GLY A 183 -13.01 -46.91 -12.82
CA GLY A 183 -12.37 -47.86 -11.95
C GLY A 183 -11.75 -47.26 -10.71
N LEU A 184 -10.99 -46.16 -10.87
CA LEU A 184 -10.37 -45.43 -9.76
C LEU A 184 -11.42 -44.82 -8.80
N LEU A 185 -12.54 -44.33 -9.34
CA LEU A 185 -13.69 -43.87 -8.55
C LEU A 185 -14.31 -45.03 -7.72
N ALA A 186 -14.51 -46.20 -8.36
CA ALA A 186 -15.10 -47.35 -7.70
C ALA A 186 -14.21 -47.92 -6.57
N GLU A 187 -12.89 -47.79 -6.71
CA GLU A 187 -11.90 -48.18 -5.72
C GLU A 187 -11.67 -47.11 -4.62
N GLY A 188 -12.27 -45.95 -4.73
CA GLY A 188 -12.12 -44.84 -3.78
C GLY A 188 -10.73 -44.20 -3.80
N VAL A 189 -10.04 -44.26 -4.93
CA VAL A 189 -8.72 -43.64 -5.12
C VAL A 189 -8.88 -42.14 -5.44
N ILE A 190 -9.95 -41.79 -6.13
CA ILE A 190 -10.32 -40.41 -6.47
C ILE A 190 -11.76 -40.12 -6.13
#